data_16582a2ffe40349377814f5395b0c242
#
_entry.id   16582a2ffe40349377814f5395b0c242
#
_cell.length_a   1.000
_cell.length_b   1.000
_cell.length_c   1.000
_cell.angle_alpha   90.00
_cell.angle_beta   90.00
_cell.angle_gamma   90.00
#
_symmetry.space_group_name_H-M   'P 1'
#
loop_
_entity.id
_entity.type
_entity.pdbx_description
1 polymer ?
#
loop_
_entity_poly.entity_id
_entity_poly.type
_entity_poly.pdbx_seq_one_letter_code
_entity_poly.pdbx_strand_id
1 'polypeptide(L)'
;MRILHTADWHLGKSLERISRLDEQREFIDCLCDIAECEKIDLVLIGGDIYDTYNPGAASEELFYYAIEKLNNNGRRAIVVIAGNHDNPDRLEAIASLVSKDGIFILGYPKTNILQYKDSCRYTKIVDAKEGLVELSIPGCEDNVVILTLPYPSEARLEEVLCDKADETLVQQAYSDKIGYILKELSSNFRQDTINIVLGHMFLMGGKESDSERTIQVGSAMTVNMDVIPPNAHFVALGHLHRPQTIKNEYCPVFYSGSPLAYSFSEADYSKAVYIIEAKPGCSANVVPRYLECGRPLVRWCAKNGISEAIEWCRNGRDANAWVDLEIFTDRLLTQEEQKLIRDLHKGIVNIHLHIVNEVEDTSDFESREQKKIDEIFKEYYRYRTHTEVPLDVMDMFLNLVNSNN
;
A
#
# COMPACT_ATOMS: atom_id res chain seq x y z
N MET A 1 22.11 -15.70 -0.11
CA MET A 1 20.81 -15.64 0.59
C MET A 1 19.72 -15.29 -0.39
N ARG A 2 18.59 -16.01 -0.36
CA ARG A 2 17.40 -15.72 -1.17
C ARG A 2 16.33 -15.09 -0.29
N ILE A 3 15.84 -13.94 -0.68
CA ILE A 3 14.95 -13.09 0.13
C ILE A 3 13.68 -12.82 -0.66
N LEU A 4 12.53 -12.90 0.02
CA LEU A 4 11.24 -12.50 -0.53
C LEU A 4 10.80 -11.20 0.15
N HIS A 5 10.39 -10.21 -0.65
CA HIS A 5 9.79 -8.96 -0.14
C HIS A 5 8.35 -8.81 -0.59
N THR A 6 7.49 -8.50 0.36
CA THR A 6 6.06 -8.20 0.20
C THR A 6 5.66 -7.10 1.18
N ALA A 7 4.58 -6.36 0.91
CA ALA A 7 4.06 -5.30 1.77
C ALA A 7 2.57 -5.05 1.48
N ASP A 8 1.97 -4.16 2.23
CA ASP A 8 0.65 -3.57 1.96
C ASP A 8 -0.47 -4.62 1.78
N TRP A 9 -0.50 -5.60 2.69
CA TRP A 9 -1.45 -6.72 2.63
C TRP A 9 -2.88 -6.27 2.87
N HIS A 10 -3.07 -5.28 3.75
CA HIS A 10 -4.37 -4.74 4.14
C HIS A 10 -5.40 -5.82 4.45
N LEU A 11 -5.03 -6.78 5.30
CA LEU A 11 -5.93 -7.87 5.69
C LEU A 11 -7.22 -7.32 6.31
N GLY A 12 -8.36 -7.75 5.76
CA GLY A 12 -9.67 -7.24 6.12
C GLY A 12 -10.19 -6.11 5.22
N LYS A 13 -9.39 -5.59 4.26
CA LYS A 13 -9.85 -4.59 3.30
C LYS A 13 -10.96 -5.16 2.43
N SER A 14 -12.00 -4.36 2.27
CA SER A 14 -13.15 -4.67 1.41
C SER A 14 -13.07 -3.87 0.11
N LEU A 15 -13.65 -4.41 -0.96
CA LEU A 15 -13.92 -3.69 -2.20
C LEU A 15 -15.40 -3.32 -2.22
N GLU A 16 -15.73 -2.02 -2.17
CA GLU A 16 -17.12 -1.53 -2.19
C GLU A 16 -18.05 -2.31 -1.20
N ARG A 17 -17.58 -2.50 0.04
CA ARG A 17 -18.24 -3.26 1.12
C ARG A 17 -18.29 -4.79 0.92
N ILE A 18 -17.67 -5.33 -0.11
CA ILE A 18 -17.55 -6.78 -0.31
C ILE A 18 -16.25 -7.24 0.32
N SER A 19 -16.33 -8.22 1.23
CA SER A 19 -15.15 -8.80 1.87
C SER A 19 -14.23 -9.44 0.82
N ARG A 20 -12.92 -9.21 0.99
CA ARG A 20 -11.85 -9.80 0.17
C ARG A 20 -11.04 -10.86 0.92
N LEU A 21 -11.47 -11.28 2.13
CA LEU A 21 -10.71 -12.21 2.98
C LEU A 21 -10.40 -13.54 2.29
N ASP A 22 -11.31 -14.08 1.47
CA ASP A 22 -11.07 -15.33 0.74
C ASP A 22 -9.94 -15.15 -0.28
N GLU A 23 -9.92 -14.04 -1.02
CA GLU A 23 -8.88 -13.71 -1.96
C GLU A 23 -7.54 -13.39 -1.26
N GLN A 24 -7.60 -12.79 -0.08
CA GLN A 24 -6.41 -12.57 0.75
C GLN A 24 -5.84 -13.89 1.26
N ARG A 25 -6.68 -14.89 1.54
CA ARG A 25 -6.21 -16.24 1.86
C ARG A 25 -5.57 -16.92 0.65
N GLU A 26 -6.17 -16.83 -0.52
CA GLU A 26 -5.58 -17.32 -1.78
C GLU A 26 -4.21 -16.70 -2.03
N PHE A 27 -4.07 -15.39 -1.79
CA PHE A 27 -2.78 -14.70 -1.88
C PHE A 27 -1.75 -15.29 -0.91
N ILE A 28 -2.12 -15.50 0.34
CA ILE A 28 -1.20 -16.06 1.35
C ILE A 28 -0.76 -17.47 0.96
N ASP A 29 -1.66 -18.30 0.48
CA ASP A 29 -1.33 -19.65 0.01
C ASP A 29 -0.38 -19.59 -1.20
N CYS A 30 -0.65 -18.72 -2.18
CA CYS A 30 0.24 -18.45 -3.32
C CYS A 30 1.62 -17.95 -2.87
N LEU A 31 1.68 -17.05 -1.89
CA LEU A 31 2.93 -16.53 -1.33
C LEU A 31 3.77 -17.64 -0.68
N CYS A 32 3.12 -18.55 0.05
CA CYS A 32 3.78 -19.70 0.65
C CYS A 32 4.35 -20.65 -0.42
N ASP A 33 3.59 -20.91 -1.48
CA ASP A 33 4.05 -21.75 -2.60
C ASP A 33 5.26 -21.11 -3.31
N ILE A 34 5.22 -19.80 -3.55
CA ILE A 34 6.36 -19.05 -4.08
C ILE A 34 7.57 -19.20 -3.16
N ALA A 35 7.39 -19.03 -1.84
CA ALA A 35 8.48 -19.10 -0.89
C ALA A 35 9.14 -20.51 -0.85
N GLU A 36 8.36 -21.59 -1.04
CA GLU A 36 8.88 -22.94 -1.15
C GLU A 36 9.58 -23.19 -2.50
N CYS A 37 8.93 -22.86 -3.61
CA CYS A 37 9.48 -23.06 -4.96
C CYS A 37 10.80 -22.30 -5.17
N GLU A 38 10.87 -21.06 -4.67
CA GLU A 38 12.02 -20.20 -4.76
C GLU A 38 13.08 -20.45 -3.67
N LYS A 39 12.81 -21.39 -2.74
CA LYS A 39 13.73 -21.74 -1.63
C LYS A 39 14.18 -20.50 -0.86
N ILE A 40 13.22 -19.73 -0.39
CA ILE A 40 13.46 -18.48 0.32
C ILE A 40 14.03 -18.76 1.72
N ASP A 41 15.06 -18.01 2.08
CA ASP A 41 15.71 -18.06 3.40
C ASP A 41 15.13 -17.03 4.36
N LEU A 42 14.75 -15.83 3.84
CA LEU A 42 14.28 -14.68 4.60
C LEU A 42 13.06 -14.04 3.92
N VAL A 43 12.01 -13.77 4.69
CA VAL A 43 10.86 -12.98 4.23
C VAL A 43 10.86 -11.62 4.90
N LEU A 44 10.76 -10.57 4.10
CA LEU A 44 10.61 -9.17 4.53
C LEU A 44 9.18 -8.71 4.26
N ILE A 45 8.47 -8.28 5.31
CA ILE A 45 7.10 -7.77 5.22
C ILE A 45 7.11 -6.28 5.57
N GLY A 46 6.92 -5.44 4.56
CA GLY A 46 7.16 -4.00 4.59
C GLY A 46 6.04 -3.14 5.17
N GLY A 47 5.18 -3.69 6.04
CA GLY A 47 4.12 -2.95 6.73
C GLY A 47 2.76 -2.99 6.06
N ASP A 48 1.80 -2.28 6.65
CA ASP A 48 0.38 -2.28 6.31
C ASP A 48 -0.20 -3.69 6.22
N ILE A 49 0.01 -4.43 7.32
CA ILE A 49 -0.47 -5.80 7.48
C ILE A 49 -1.99 -5.82 7.52
N TYR A 50 -2.58 -4.91 8.27
CA TYR A 50 -4.02 -4.75 8.42
C TYR A 50 -4.54 -3.49 7.74
N ASP A 51 -5.78 -3.52 7.27
CA ASP A 51 -6.42 -2.34 6.67
C ASP A 51 -6.77 -1.27 7.71
N THR A 52 -7.00 -1.66 8.95
CA THR A 52 -7.45 -0.75 10.01
C THR A 52 -6.63 -0.92 11.28
N TYR A 53 -6.52 0.17 12.06
CA TYR A 53 -5.84 0.20 13.35
C TYR A 53 -6.37 -0.84 14.37
N ASN A 54 -7.66 -1.19 14.28
CA ASN A 54 -8.31 -2.25 15.06
C ASN A 54 -8.84 -3.33 14.13
N PRO A 55 -8.01 -4.30 13.70
CA PRO A 55 -8.42 -5.37 12.81
C PRO A 55 -9.46 -6.29 13.43
N GLY A 56 -10.32 -6.87 12.61
CA GLY A 56 -11.21 -7.94 13.03
C GLY A 56 -10.47 -9.26 13.28
N ALA A 57 -11.02 -10.12 14.12
CA ALA A 57 -10.41 -11.41 14.47
C ALA A 57 -10.05 -12.29 13.27
N ALA A 58 -10.86 -12.28 12.21
CA ALA A 58 -10.57 -13.04 10.98
C ALA A 58 -9.32 -12.55 10.25
N SER A 59 -9.03 -11.24 10.29
CA SER A 59 -7.80 -10.67 9.73
C SER A 59 -6.58 -11.04 10.56
N GLU A 60 -6.70 -11.06 11.88
CA GLU A 60 -5.62 -11.49 12.77
C GLU A 60 -5.33 -12.98 12.60
N GLU A 61 -6.36 -13.82 12.57
CA GLU A 61 -6.22 -15.25 12.31
C GLU A 61 -5.49 -15.51 10.97
N LEU A 62 -5.84 -14.73 9.94
CA LEU A 62 -5.21 -14.85 8.63
C LEU A 62 -3.73 -14.45 8.65
N PHE A 63 -3.36 -13.42 9.41
CA PHE A 63 -1.97 -13.03 9.61
C PHE A 63 -1.18 -14.11 10.35
N TYR A 64 -1.74 -14.67 11.43
CA TYR A 64 -1.08 -15.73 12.18
C TYR A 64 -0.87 -16.98 11.33
N TYR A 65 -1.87 -17.36 10.57
CA TYR A 65 -1.76 -18.44 9.58
C TYR A 65 -0.64 -18.18 8.57
N ALA A 66 -0.54 -16.94 8.06
CA ALA A 66 0.47 -16.55 7.08
C ALA A 66 1.90 -16.69 7.64
N ILE A 67 2.17 -16.10 8.82
CA ILE A 67 3.52 -16.11 9.40
C ILE A 67 3.93 -17.52 9.85
N GLU A 68 2.99 -18.35 10.33
CA GLU A 68 3.25 -19.76 10.68
C GLU A 68 3.66 -20.56 9.44
N LYS A 69 2.87 -20.49 8.36
CA LYS A 69 3.17 -21.20 7.11
C LYS A 69 4.47 -20.70 6.45
N LEU A 70 4.65 -19.40 6.34
CA LEU A 70 5.84 -18.80 5.75
C LEU A 70 7.10 -19.18 6.52
N ASN A 71 7.03 -19.26 7.84
CA ASN A 71 8.17 -19.60 8.70
C ASN A 71 8.66 -21.05 8.50
N ASN A 72 7.78 -21.94 8.07
CA ASN A 72 8.10 -23.36 7.80
C ASN A 72 8.86 -24.04 8.96
N ASN A 73 8.30 -23.97 10.17
CA ASN A 73 8.88 -24.52 11.40
C ASN A 73 10.29 -23.99 11.72
N GLY A 74 10.51 -22.71 11.55
CA GLY A 74 11.78 -22.02 11.86
C GLY A 74 12.86 -22.14 10.79
N ARG A 75 12.57 -22.76 9.65
CA ARG A 75 13.54 -22.88 8.54
C ARG A 75 13.76 -21.55 7.79
N ARG A 76 12.76 -20.68 7.84
CA ARG A 76 12.75 -19.39 7.17
C ARG A 76 12.56 -18.27 8.19
N ALA A 77 13.48 -17.33 8.22
CA ALA A 77 13.33 -16.14 9.05
C ALA A 77 12.28 -15.19 8.45
N ILE A 78 11.56 -14.47 9.32
CA ILE A 78 10.58 -13.46 8.90
C ILE A 78 10.85 -12.18 9.68
N VAL A 79 10.92 -11.05 8.97
CA VAL A 79 10.99 -9.71 9.58
C VAL A 79 9.78 -8.91 9.12
N VAL A 80 8.98 -8.45 10.07
CA VAL A 80 7.75 -7.67 9.85
C VAL A 80 7.94 -6.29 10.46
N ILE A 81 7.65 -5.24 9.72
CA ILE A 81 7.54 -3.89 10.26
C ILE A 81 6.10 -3.41 10.21
N ALA A 82 5.73 -2.44 11.06
CA ALA A 82 4.40 -1.84 11.02
C ALA A 82 4.34 -0.73 9.96
N GLY A 83 3.23 -0.68 9.21
CA GLY A 83 2.88 0.43 8.33
C GLY A 83 2.01 1.49 9.00
N ASN A 84 1.49 2.45 8.24
CA ASN A 84 0.68 3.55 8.79
C ASN A 84 -0.76 3.13 9.18
N HIS A 85 -1.27 2.03 8.62
CA HIS A 85 -2.56 1.46 8.99
C HIS A 85 -2.49 0.60 10.25
N ASP A 86 -1.32 0.05 10.57
CA ASP A 86 -1.13 -0.88 11.67
C ASP A 86 -1.14 -0.18 13.03
N ASN A 87 -1.70 -0.87 14.03
CA ASN A 87 -1.49 -0.56 15.44
C ASN A 87 -0.19 -1.24 15.89
N PRO A 88 0.90 -0.48 16.19
CA PRO A 88 2.17 -1.06 16.56
C PRO A 88 2.12 -1.96 17.80
N ASP A 89 1.42 -1.53 18.86
CA ASP A 89 1.30 -2.30 20.11
C ASP A 89 0.60 -3.63 19.88
N ARG A 90 -0.47 -3.62 19.06
CA ARG A 90 -1.24 -4.81 18.75
C ARG A 90 -0.44 -5.78 17.88
N LEU A 91 0.33 -5.26 16.93
CA LEU A 91 1.19 -6.07 16.08
C LEU A 91 2.31 -6.70 16.89
N GLU A 92 2.93 -5.97 17.82
CA GLU A 92 3.99 -6.47 18.71
C GLU A 92 3.48 -7.39 19.82
N ALA A 93 2.18 -7.43 20.10
CA ALA A 93 1.62 -8.22 21.22
C ALA A 93 2.02 -9.72 21.17
N ILE A 94 2.26 -10.27 19.98
CA ILE A 94 2.69 -11.67 19.78
C ILE A 94 4.20 -11.82 19.62
N ALA A 95 4.99 -10.74 19.57
CA ALA A 95 6.43 -10.78 19.23
C ALA A 95 7.22 -11.74 20.14
N SER A 96 6.97 -11.72 21.45
CA SER A 96 7.64 -12.63 22.40
C SER A 96 7.32 -14.11 22.17
N LEU A 97 6.15 -14.40 21.62
CA LEU A 97 5.71 -15.77 21.34
C LEU A 97 6.36 -16.32 20.08
N VAL A 98 6.46 -15.49 19.02
CA VAL A 98 6.90 -15.95 17.67
C VAL A 98 8.41 -15.75 17.44
N SER A 99 9.08 -14.87 18.20
CA SER A 99 10.52 -14.62 18.06
C SER A 99 11.38 -15.86 18.25
N LYS A 100 10.96 -16.79 19.10
CA LYS A 100 11.66 -18.06 19.35
C LYS A 100 11.80 -18.92 18.08
N ASP A 101 10.90 -18.76 17.13
CA ASP A 101 10.88 -19.51 15.87
C ASP A 101 11.49 -18.69 14.71
N GLY A 102 12.06 -17.51 14.98
CA GLY A 102 12.73 -16.66 13.99
C GLY A 102 11.80 -15.69 13.26
N ILE A 103 10.68 -15.34 13.89
CA ILE A 103 9.74 -14.31 13.39
C ILE A 103 9.91 -13.07 14.26
N PHE A 104 10.34 -11.96 13.65
CA PHE A 104 10.64 -10.71 14.33
C PHE A 104 9.67 -9.64 13.87
N ILE A 105 8.93 -9.05 14.83
CA ILE A 105 7.93 -8.03 14.59
C ILE A 105 8.41 -6.73 15.24
N LEU A 106 8.47 -5.66 14.43
CA LEU A 106 8.91 -4.33 14.84
C LEU A 106 7.81 -3.32 14.54
N GLY A 107 7.14 -2.85 15.57
CA GLY A 107 6.01 -1.91 15.46
C GLY A 107 6.44 -0.46 15.44
N TYR A 108 7.54 -0.13 16.13
CA TYR A 108 8.06 1.23 16.26
C TYR A 108 9.47 1.36 15.69
N PRO A 109 9.87 2.57 15.23
CA PRO A 109 11.25 2.85 14.84
C PRO A 109 12.27 2.56 15.96
N LYS A 110 11.82 2.67 17.22
CA LYS A 110 12.62 2.41 18.43
C LYS A 110 12.49 0.99 18.98
N THR A 111 11.79 0.08 18.30
CA THR A 111 11.69 -1.33 18.75
C THR A 111 13.06 -1.99 18.75
N ASN A 112 13.40 -2.65 19.86
CA ASN A 112 14.64 -3.40 20.01
C ASN A 112 14.33 -4.86 20.36
N ILE A 113 14.76 -5.80 19.53
CA ILE A 113 14.52 -7.23 19.68
C ILE A 113 15.67 -7.98 20.37
N LEU A 114 16.70 -7.30 20.85
CA LEU A 114 17.86 -7.93 21.51
C LEU A 114 17.43 -8.80 22.72
N GLN A 115 16.35 -8.41 23.38
CA GLN A 115 15.77 -9.18 24.51
C GLN A 115 15.37 -10.62 24.14
N TYR A 116 15.17 -10.95 22.86
CA TYR A 116 14.81 -12.28 22.38
C TYR A 116 16.02 -13.14 21.99
N LYS A 117 17.25 -12.62 22.09
CA LYS A 117 18.48 -13.26 21.59
C LYS A 117 18.65 -14.69 22.09
N ASP A 118 18.45 -14.91 23.38
CA ASP A 118 18.67 -16.22 24.01
C ASP A 118 17.50 -17.19 23.86
N SER A 119 16.34 -16.69 23.37
CA SER A 119 15.13 -17.52 23.20
C SER A 119 15.00 -18.11 21.80
N CYS A 120 15.75 -17.62 20.81
CA CYS A 120 15.69 -18.06 19.42
C CYS A 120 16.21 -19.49 19.23
N ARG A 121 15.40 -20.35 18.58
CA ARG A 121 15.74 -21.77 18.37
C ARG A 121 16.58 -22.01 17.12
N TYR A 122 16.28 -21.31 16.05
CA TYR A 122 16.83 -21.53 14.72
C TYR A 122 17.62 -20.32 14.23
N THR A 123 16.92 -19.27 13.80
CA THR A 123 17.53 -17.99 13.42
C THR A 123 18.10 -17.32 14.66
N LYS A 124 19.36 -16.91 14.62
CA LYS A 124 20.02 -16.26 15.75
C LYS A 124 20.05 -14.76 15.57
N ILE A 125 19.69 -14.02 16.59
CA ILE A 125 19.98 -12.60 16.70
C ILE A 125 21.47 -12.45 17.06
N VAL A 126 22.27 -11.97 16.13
CA VAL A 126 23.72 -11.72 16.37
C VAL A 126 23.86 -10.45 17.19
N ASP A 127 23.22 -9.38 16.71
CA ASP A 127 23.12 -8.08 17.38
C ASP A 127 21.78 -7.40 17.06
N ALA A 128 21.30 -6.53 17.92
CA ALA A 128 20.11 -5.70 17.67
C ALA A 128 20.13 -4.44 18.52
N LYS A 129 19.64 -3.35 17.95
CA LYS A 129 19.35 -2.09 18.64
C LYS A 129 18.13 -1.43 18.02
N GLU A 130 17.72 -0.29 18.52
CA GLU A 130 16.63 0.49 17.93
C GLU A 130 16.88 0.71 16.44
N GLY A 131 15.93 0.28 15.59
CA GLY A 131 15.98 0.42 14.14
C GLY A 131 16.99 -0.48 13.40
N LEU A 132 17.64 -1.45 14.09
CA LEU A 132 18.60 -2.36 13.46
C LEU A 132 18.50 -3.77 14.04
N VAL A 133 18.61 -4.76 13.17
CA VAL A 133 18.76 -6.16 13.54
C VAL A 133 19.81 -6.85 12.66
N GLU A 134 20.72 -7.60 13.28
CA GLU A 134 21.65 -8.51 12.61
C GLU A 134 21.25 -9.96 12.90
N LEU A 135 21.02 -10.72 11.83
CA LEU A 135 20.56 -12.11 11.89
C LEU A 135 21.58 -13.07 11.26
N SER A 136 21.71 -14.23 11.87
CA SER A 136 22.31 -15.43 11.28
C SER A 136 21.19 -16.43 11.02
N ILE A 137 20.95 -16.76 9.75
CA ILE A 137 19.85 -17.60 9.30
C ILE A 137 20.35 -19.03 9.03
N PRO A 138 19.63 -20.07 9.45
CA PRO A 138 20.02 -21.45 9.21
C PRO A 138 20.24 -21.75 7.73
N GLY A 139 21.35 -22.41 7.40
CA GLY A 139 21.68 -22.76 6.00
C GLY A 139 22.31 -21.61 5.19
N CYS A 140 22.41 -20.41 5.72
CA CYS A 140 23.11 -19.29 5.10
C CYS A 140 24.50 -19.12 5.75
N GLU A 141 25.53 -18.88 4.90
CA GLU A 141 26.90 -18.64 5.36
C GLU A 141 27.09 -17.21 5.87
N ASP A 142 26.35 -16.26 5.26
CA ASP A 142 26.50 -14.84 5.52
C ASP A 142 25.42 -14.34 6.49
N ASN A 143 25.81 -13.44 7.39
CA ASN A 143 24.87 -12.69 8.21
C ASN A 143 24.17 -11.61 7.39
N VAL A 144 22.99 -11.22 7.82
CA VAL A 144 22.22 -10.09 7.25
C VAL A 144 22.02 -9.00 8.30
N VAL A 145 22.35 -7.76 7.94
CA VAL A 145 22.08 -6.55 8.72
C VAL A 145 20.92 -5.83 8.07
N ILE A 146 19.84 -5.66 8.81
CA ILE A 146 18.60 -5.03 8.34
C ILE A 146 18.38 -3.76 9.15
N LEU A 147 18.41 -2.60 8.49
CA LEU A 147 17.86 -1.38 9.06
C LEU A 147 16.35 -1.42 8.91
N THR A 148 15.63 -1.34 10.02
CA THR A 148 14.18 -1.41 10.05
C THR A 148 13.60 -0.04 10.37
N LEU A 149 12.76 0.48 9.49
CA LEU A 149 12.06 1.75 9.66
C LEU A 149 10.54 1.52 9.50
N PRO A 150 9.86 1.04 10.57
CA PRO A 150 8.40 1.07 10.63
C PRO A 150 7.90 2.49 10.40
N TYR A 151 6.66 2.67 9.94
CA TYR A 151 6.11 3.97 9.55
C TYR A 151 6.49 5.09 10.56
N PRO A 152 7.35 6.04 10.17
CA PRO A 152 8.01 6.94 11.09
C PRO A 152 7.23 8.27 11.26
N SER A 153 5.96 8.21 11.69
CA SER A 153 5.23 9.43 12.07
C SER A 153 5.86 10.11 13.28
N GLU A 154 5.65 11.43 13.44
CA GLU A 154 6.14 12.19 14.59
C GLU A 154 5.75 11.53 15.92
N ALA A 155 4.51 11.03 16.03
CA ALA A 155 4.03 10.33 17.21
C ALA A 155 4.83 9.03 17.50
N ARG A 156 5.22 8.29 16.45
CA ARG A 156 6.01 7.05 16.60
C ARG A 156 7.50 7.31 16.78
N LEU A 157 7.98 8.45 16.32
CA LEU A 157 9.34 8.94 16.61
C LEU A 157 9.44 9.58 18.01
N GLU A 158 8.29 9.92 18.63
CA GLU A 158 8.19 10.69 19.89
C GLU A 158 8.89 12.05 19.79
N GLU A 159 8.83 12.67 18.62
CA GLU A 159 9.47 13.96 18.32
C GLU A 159 8.53 14.85 17.52
N VAL A 160 8.53 16.16 17.83
CA VAL A 160 7.91 17.20 17.02
C VAL A 160 8.99 17.76 16.10
N LEU A 161 8.84 17.56 14.81
CA LEU A 161 9.89 17.86 13.83
C LEU A 161 9.91 19.33 13.41
N CYS A 162 8.73 19.97 13.35
CA CYS A 162 8.62 21.37 12.97
C CYS A 162 7.31 22.00 13.47
N ASP A 163 7.39 23.16 14.12
CA ASP A 163 6.22 23.93 14.60
C ASP A 163 5.70 24.94 13.53
N LYS A 164 6.18 24.87 12.30
CA LYS A 164 5.86 25.83 11.25
C LYS A 164 4.68 25.38 10.39
N ALA A 165 3.87 26.34 9.96
CA ALA A 165 2.76 26.12 9.04
C ALA A 165 3.19 25.93 7.55
N ASP A 166 4.48 26.06 7.24
CA ASP A 166 5.02 25.90 5.89
C ASP A 166 5.29 24.43 5.60
N GLU A 167 4.50 23.83 4.71
CA GLU A 167 4.57 22.42 4.33
C GLU A 167 5.95 22.00 3.80
N THR A 168 6.62 22.90 3.05
CA THR A 168 7.95 22.61 2.49
C THR A 168 9.00 22.45 3.58
N LEU A 169 8.93 23.29 4.60
CA LEU A 169 9.85 23.21 5.74
C LEU A 169 9.59 21.99 6.61
N VAL A 170 8.31 21.61 6.78
CA VAL A 170 7.91 20.37 7.49
C VAL A 170 8.43 19.14 6.75
N GLN A 171 8.21 19.10 5.44
CA GLN A 171 8.69 18.00 4.60
C GLN A 171 10.22 17.87 4.62
N GLN A 172 10.95 18.98 4.53
CA GLN A 172 12.40 18.96 4.61
C GLN A 172 12.88 18.47 5.97
N ALA A 173 12.31 18.98 7.07
CA ALA A 173 12.66 18.55 8.43
C ALA A 173 12.39 17.06 8.66
N TYR A 174 11.27 16.55 8.12
CA TYR A 174 10.95 15.12 8.16
C TYR A 174 11.96 14.29 7.38
N SER A 175 12.26 14.66 6.13
CA SER A 175 13.25 13.98 5.30
C SER A 175 14.64 13.99 5.93
N ASP A 176 15.09 15.14 6.48
CA ASP A 176 16.38 15.27 7.17
C ASP A 176 16.45 14.35 8.39
N LYS A 177 15.37 14.24 9.16
CA LYS A 177 15.31 13.33 10.32
C LYS A 177 15.46 11.87 9.89
N ILE A 178 14.72 11.43 8.86
CA ILE A 178 14.83 10.07 8.33
C ILE A 178 16.25 9.83 7.80
N GLY A 179 16.82 10.78 7.06
CA GLY A 179 18.18 10.73 6.57
C GLY A 179 19.21 10.59 7.70
N TYR A 180 19.05 11.34 8.79
CA TYR A 180 19.90 11.22 9.97
C TYR A 180 19.82 9.81 10.58
N ILE A 181 18.60 9.27 10.80
CA ILE A 181 18.40 7.93 11.35
C ILE A 181 19.07 6.86 10.48
N LEU A 182 18.79 6.86 9.17
CA LEU A 182 19.35 5.86 8.25
C LEU A 182 20.88 5.98 8.15
N LYS A 183 21.41 7.19 8.13
CA LYS A 183 22.86 7.44 8.10
C LYS A 183 23.55 6.93 9.35
N GLU A 184 22.99 7.20 10.54
CA GLU A 184 23.55 6.72 11.80
C GLU A 184 23.53 5.19 11.85
N LEU A 185 22.41 4.57 11.54
CA LEU A 185 22.25 3.12 11.55
C LEU A 185 23.13 2.42 10.51
N SER A 186 23.30 3.00 9.32
CA SER A 186 24.11 2.43 8.24
C SER A 186 25.61 2.38 8.53
N SER A 187 26.08 3.05 9.59
CA SER A 187 27.44 2.87 10.10
C SER A 187 27.73 1.44 10.57
N ASN A 188 26.70 0.62 10.80
CA ASN A 188 26.83 -0.80 11.15
C ASN A 188 26.89 -1.72 9.93
N PHE A 189 26.71 -1.22 8.72
CA PHE A 189 26.86 -1.98 7.50
C PHE A 189 28.34 -2.38 7.30
N ARG A 190 28.55 -3.64 6.98
CA ARG A 190 29.89 -4.20 6.80
C ARG A 190 30.04 -4.86 5.42
N GLN A 191 31.28 -5.08 5.02
CA GLN A 191 31.58 -5.74 3.75
C GLN A 191 31.36 -7.25 3.77
N ASP A 192 31.34 -7.85 4.96
CA ASP A 192 31.14 -9.28 5.21
C ASP A 192 29.66 -9.64 5.49
N THR A 193 28.76 -8.68 5.42
CA THR A 193 27.32 -8.89 5.65
C THR A 193 26.47 -8.47 4.46
N ILE A 194 25.27 -9.03 4.38
CA ILE A 194 24.22 -8.52 3.49
C ILE A 194 23.54 -7.34 4.19
N ASN A 195 23.54 -6.17 3.58
CA ASN A 195 23.09 -4.91 4.17
C ASN A 195 21.80 -4.46 3.52
N ILE A 196 20.71 -4.34 4.28
CA ILE A 196 19.34 -4.10 3.78
C ILE A 196 18.72 -2.92 4.51
N VAL A 197 17.90 -2.15 3.81
CA VAL A 197 16.94 -1.24 4.43
C VAL A 197 15.53 -1.79 4.17
N LEU A 198 14.76 -2.00 5.23
CA LEU A 198 13.34 -2.34 5.19
C LEU A 198 12.56 -1.17 5.80
N GLY A 199 11.76 -0.47 5.01
CA GLY A 199 11.04 0.72 5.46
C GLY A 199 9.59 0.79 4.99
N HIS A 200 8.79 1.55 5.74
CA HIS A 200 7.42 1.88 5.33
C HIS A 200 7.30 3.40 5.26
N MET A 201 7.50 3.97 4.08
CA MET A 201 7.55 5.41 3.87
C MET A 201 7.31 5.78 2.40
N PHE A 202 6.88 7.01 2.15
CA PHE A 202 6.79 7.56 0.81
C PHE A 202 8.12 8.21 0.39
N LEU A 203 8.77 7.61 -0.58
CA LEU A 203 10.02 8.13 -1.14
C LEU A 203 9.74 8.94 -2.41
N MET A 204 10.35 10.11 -2.53
CA MET A 204 10.17 10.99 -3.68
C MET A 204 10.44 10.28 -5.01
N GLY A 205 9.52 10.43 -5.96
CA GLY A 205 9.56 9.75 -7.26
C GLY A 205 8.72 8.48 -7.34
N GLY A 206 8.15 8.02 -6.22
CA GLY A 206 7.14 6.96 -6.19
C GLY A 206 5.82 7.43 -6.81
N LYS A 207 5.06 6.49 -7.39
CA LYS A 207 3.73 6.74 -7.97
C LYS A 207 2.66 6.14 -7.08
N GLU A 208 1.73 6.97 -6.63
CA GLU A 208 0.57 6.59 -5.83
C GLU A 208 -0.56 6.00 -6.67
N SER A 209 -1.51 5.32 -6.01
CA SER A 209 -2.84 4.95 -6.52
C SER A 209 -3.91 5.53 -5.58
N ASP A 210 -5.20 5.41 -5.94
CA ASP A 210 -6.30 5.97 -5.12
C ASP A 210 -6.61 5.12 -3.87
N SER A 211 -5.93 4.01 -3.69
CA SER A 211 -6.20 3.07 -2.58
C SER A 211 -5.31 3.30 -1.37
N GLU A 212 -4.22 4.05 -1.51
CA GLU A 212 -3.42 4.51 -0.38
C GLU A 212 -4.20 5.52 0.47
N ARG A 213 -3.98 5.53 1.77
CA ARG A 213 -4.41 6.66 2.58
C ARG A 213 -3.73 7.90 2.06
N THR A 214 -4.53 8.88 1.65
CA THR A 214 -4.01 10.23 1.37
C THR A 214 -3.17 10.65 2.57
N ILE A 215 -1.87 10.73 2.40
CA ILE A 215 -0.98 11.33 3.39
C ILE A 215 -1.51 12.75 3.54
N GLN A 216 -1.83 13.14 4.78
CA GLN A 216 -2.52 14.40 5.11
C GLN A 216 -2.09 15.54 4.19
N VAL A 217 -3.06 16.31 3.75
CA VAL A 217 -2.98 17.48 2.85
C VAL A 217 -1.55 18.03 2.75
N GLY A 218 -0.91 17.83 1.57
CA GLY A 218 0.46 18.26 1.32
C GLY A 218 1.50 17.12 1.40
N SER A 219 2.59 17.27 0.67
CA SER A 219 3.72 16.32 0.61
C SER A 219 4.57 16.23 1.90
N ALA A 220 4.00 16.63 3.04
CA ALA A 220 4.73 16.83 4.30
C ALA A 220 5.48 15.60 4.84
N MET A 221 5.05 14.38 4.47
CA MET A 221 5.68 13.13 4.90
C MET A 221 6.46 12.42 3.79
N THR A 222 6.83 13.13 2.74
CA THR A 222 7.65 12.60 1.64
C THR A 222 9.14 12.67 2.00
N VAL A 223 9.86 11.60 1.71
CA VAL A 223 11.30 11.47 1.99
C VAL A 223 12.10 11.63 0.70
N ASN A 224 13.19 12.39 0.74
CA ASN A 224 14.08 12.59 -0.40
C ASN A 224 14.93 11.34 -0.69
N MET A 225 15.35 11.17 -1.94
CA MET A 225 16.16 10.00 -2.37
C MET A 225 17.58 9.96 -1.80
N ASP A 226 18.12 11.10 -1.41
CA ASP A 226 19.49 11.24 -0.87
C ASP A 226 19.66 10.65 0.53
N VAL A 227 18.55 10.29 1.21
CA VAL A 227 18.60 9.61 2.50
C VAL A 227 19.03 8.14 2.40
N ILE A 228 19.03 7.55 1.19
CA ILE A 228 19.34 6.15 0.97
C ILE A 228 20.84 5.89 1.24
N PRO A 229 21.18 4.97 2.18
CA PRO A 229 22.56 4.66 2.47
C PRO A 229 23.29 4.03 1.27
N PRO A 230 24.48 4.55 0.88
CA PRO A 230 25.21 4.06 -0.30
C PRO A 230 25.72 2.62 -0.16
N ASN A 231 25.83 2.12 1.06
CA ASN A 231 26.35 0.77 1.35
C ASN A 231 25.24 -0.29 1.49
N ALA A 232 23.98 0.07 1.22
CA ALA A 232 22.88 -0.89 1.17
C ALA A 232 22.99 -1.77 -0.10
N HIS A 233 22.72 -3.06 0.02
CA HIS A 233 22.58 -3.94 -1.15
C HIS A 233 21.27 -3.69 -1.87
N PHE A 234 20.22 -3.36 -1.11
CA PHE A 234 18.92 -2.94 -1.63
C PHE A 234 18.07 -2.27 -0.54
N VAL A 235 17.03 -1.57 -0.98
CA VAL A 235 16.01 -0.95 -0.12
C VAL A 235 14.64 -1.52 -0.51
N ALA A 236 13.99 -2.19 0.42
CA ALA A 236 12.67 -2.80 0.31
C ALA A 236 11.64 -1.92 1.03
N LEU A 237 10.65 -1.41 0.31
CA LEU A 237 9.68 -0.45 0.82
C LEU A 237 8.25 -0.97 0.75
N GLY A 238 7.41 -0.58 1.72
CA GLY A 238 5.97 -0.60 1.69
C GLY A 238 5.40 0.82 1.67
N HIS A 239 4.08 0.94 1.61
CA HIS A 239 3.26 2.13 1.57
C HIS A 239 2.62 2.41 0.20
N LEU A 240 3.33 2.22 -0.91
CA LEU A 240 2.78 2.42 -2.25
C LEU A 240 2.28 1.10 -2.82
N HIS A 241 1.00 1.07 -3.25
CA HIS A 241 0.33 -0.15 -3.70
C HIS A 241 0.70 -0.61 -5.10
N ARG A 242 1.41 0.24 -5.87
CA ARG A 242 1.91 -0.13 -7.19
C ARG A 242 3.29 -0.76 -7.09
N PRO A 243 3.50 -1.99 -7.58
CA PRO A 243 4.84 -2.56 -7.73
C PRO A 243 5.70 -1.67 -8.63
N GLN A 244 6.80 -1.17 -8.11
CA GLN A 244 7.64 -0.23 -8.83
C GLN A 244 9.07 -0.19 -8.30
N THR A 245 10.00 0.14 -9.19
CA THR A 245 11.39 0.41 -8.85
C THR A 245 11.66 1.89 -9.03
N ILE A 246 12.33 2.49 -8.04
CA ILE A 246 12.75 3.89 -8.10
C ILE A 246 14.23 3.92 -8.47
N LYS A 247 14.58 4.80 -9.40
CA LYS A 247 15.96 4.92 -9.86
C LYS A 247 16.84 5.52 -8.74
N ASN A 248 17.86 4.77 -8.33
CA ASN A 248 18.88 5.20 -7.39
C ASN A 248 20.27 4.83 -7.92
N GLU A 249 21.31 5.59 -7.56
CA GLU A 249 22.67 5.41 -8.06
C GLU A 249 23.42 4.28 -7.35
N TYR A 250 23.04 3.97 -6.12
CA TYR A 250 23.83 3.08 -5.25
C TYR A 250 23.30 1.64 -5.25
N CYS A 251 21.98 1.46 -5.15
CA CYS A 251 21.38 0.14 -5.02
C CYS A 251 19.94 0.13 -5.57
N PRO A 252 19.37 -1.05 -5.84
CA PRO A 252 17.93 -1.19 -6.14
C PRO A 252 17.06 -0.68 -4.99
N VAL A 253 16.10 0.19 -5.30
CA VAL A 253 15.07 0.70 -4.38
C VAL A 253 13.71 0.37 -4.98
N PHE A 254 12.84 -0.33 -4.25
CA PHE A 254 11.58 -0.80 -4.83
C PHE A 254 10.47 -0.97 -3.78
N TYR A 255 9.25 -0.82 -4.27
CA TYR A 255 8.00 -1.15 -3.58
C TYR A 255 7.45 -2.43 -4.15
N SER A 256 7.08 -3.39 -3.29
CA SER A 256 6.38 -4.61 -3.74
C SER A 256 4.95 -4.31 -4.17
N GLY A 257 4.38 -3.26 -3.61
CA GLY A 257 2.97 -2.95 -3.76
C GLY A 257 2.06 -3.87 -2.96
N SER A 258 0.76 -3.57 -3.01
CA SER A 258 -0.24 -4.45 -2.42
C SER A 258 -0.41 -5.73 -3.25
N PRO A 259 -0.70 -6.87 -2.60
CA PRO A 259 -0.82 -8.16 -3.30
C PRO A 259 -2.07 -8.29 -4.17
N LEU A 260 -3.13 -7.58 -3.81
CA LEU A 260 -4.38 -7.51 -4.56
C LEU A 260 -4.64 -6.06 -4.98
N ALA A 261 -5.38 -5.86 -6.08
CA ALA A 261 -5.91 -4.56 -6.42
C ALA A 261 -7.06 -4.20 -5.45
N TYR A 262 -6.94 -3.08 -4.76
CA TYR A 262 -7.92 -2.61 -3.78
C TYR A 262 -8.76 -1.43 -4.26
N SER A 263 -8.46 -0.89 -5.44
CA SER A 263 -9.22 0.14 -6.14
C SER A 263 -9.24 -0.13 -7.63
N PHE A 264 -10.28 0.32 -8.33
CA PHE A 264 -10.33 0.24 -9.79
C PHE A 264 -9.27 1.11 -10.49
N SER A 265 -8.64 2.04 -9.80
CA SER A 265 -7.44 2.74 -10.32
C SER A 265 -6.22 1.82 -10.47
N GLU A 266 -6.25 0.64 -9.85
CA GLU A 266 -5.21 -0.37 -9.90
C GLU A 266 -5.48 -1.49 -10.92
N ALA A 267 -6.56 -1.40 -11.71
CA ALA A 267 -6.96 -2.43 -12.67
C ALA A 267 -5.94 -2.68 -13.79
N ASP A 268 -5.14 -1.66 -14.12
CA ASP A 268 -4.28 -1.66 -15.31
C ASP A 268 -2.85 -2.17 -15.07
N TYR A 269 -2.53 -2.67 -13.86
CA TYR A 269 -1.19 -3.19 -13.59
C TYR A 269 -1.18 -4.45 -12.75
N SER A 270 -0.20 -5.32 -13.03
CA SER A 270 -0.05 -6.59 -12.34
C SER A 270 0.52 -6.41 -10.94
N LYS A 271 0.03 -7.19 -10.00
CA LYS A 271 0.54 -7.28 -8.63
C LYS A 271 1.75 -8.21 -8.58
N ALA A 272 2.67 -7.95 -7.68
CA ALA A 272 3.91 -8.72 -7.58
C ALA A 272 4.45 -8.78 -6.15
N VAL A 273 5.30 -9.76 -5.91
CA VAL A 273 6.28 -9.79 -4.83
C VAL A 273 7.67 -9.79 -5.45
N TYR A 274 8.71 -9.46 -4.69
CA TYR A 274 10.06 -9.47 -5.23
C TYR A 274 10.88 -10.59 -4.63
N ILE A 275 11.62 -11.29 -5.51
CA ILE A 275 12.64 -12.27 -5.14
C ILE A 275 14.00 -11.61 -5.31
N ILE A 276 14.80 -11.62 -4.25
CA ILE A 276 16.10 -10.97 -4.21
C ILE A 276 17.17 -12.01 -3.92
N GLU A 277 18.23 -12.03 -4.72
CA GLU A 277 19.46 -12.77 -4.44
C GLU A 277 20.53 -11.79 -4.02
N ALA A 278 21.01 -11.92 -2.79
CA ALA A 278 22.02 -11.04 -2.22
C ALA A 278 23.20 -11.83 -1.64
N LYS A 279 24.41 -11.27 -1.81
CA LYS A 279 25.65 -11.75 -1.22
C LYS A 279 26.50 -10.56 -0.79
N PRO A 280 27.32 -10.69 0.28
CA PRO A 280 28.23 -9.64 0.68
C PRO A 280 29.12 -9.18 -0.47
N GLY A 281 29.31 -7.86 -0.59
CA GLY A 281 30.15 -7.25 -1.61
C GLY A 281 29.69 -7.36 -3.05
N CYS A 282 28.47 -7.89 -3.31
CA CYS A 282 27.89 -8.02 -4.64
C CYS A 282 26.60 -7.21 -4.74
N SER A 283 26.32 -6.66 -5.92
CA SER A 283 25.02 -6.04 -6.20
C SER A 283 23.89 -7.08 -6.08
N ALA A 284 22.80 -6.70 -5.43
CA ALA A 284 21.63 -7.57 -5.32
C ALA A 284 20.95 -7.75 -6.69
N ASN A 285 20.54 -8.98 -6.98
CA ASN A 285 19.68 -9.28 -8.12
C ASN A 285 18.22 -9.30 -7.67
N VAL A 286 17.40 -8.39 -8.19
CA VAL A 286 16.00 -8.18 -7.78
C VAL A 286 15.09 -8.50 -8.95
N VAL A 287 14.19 -9.47 -8.76
CA VAL A 287 13.27 -9.95 -9.81
C VAL A 287 11.83 -9.91 -9.30
N PRO A 288 10.90 -9.26 -10.01
CA PRO A 288 9.49 -9.33 -9.67
C PRO A 288 8.93 -10.72 -9.98
N ARG A 289 8.14 -11.26 -9.05
CA ARG A 289 7.31 -12.44 -9.24
C ARG A 289 5.87 -12.01 -9.26
N TYR A 290 5.22 -12.04 -10.41
CA TYR A 290 3.84 -11.60 -10.56
C TYR A 290 2.88 -12.59 -9.91
N LEU A 291 1.83 -12.03 -9.29
CA LEU A 291 0.80 -12.78 -8.59
C LEU A 291 -0.39 -13.01 -9.52
N GLU A 292 -0.89 -14.24 -9.54
CA GLU A 292 -2.06 -14.65 -10.33
C GLU A 292 -3.27 -15.00 -9.43
N CYS A 293 -3.24 -14.57 -8.16
CA CYS A 293 -4.28 -14.82 -7.18
C CYS A 293 -5.29 -13.66 -7.11
N GLY A 294 -6.47 -13.98 -6.59
CA GLY A 294 -7.58 -13.03 -6.48
C GLY A 294 -8.31 -12.78 -7.81
N ARG A 295 -9.39 -12.04 -7.72
CA ARG A 295 -10.19 -11.67 -8.89
C ARG A 295 -9.66 -10.38 -9.51
N PRO A 296 -9.49 -10.31 -10.85
CA PRO A 296 -9.12 -9.06 -11.51
C PRO A 296 -10.22 -8.01 -11.36
N LEU A 297 -9.82 -6.74 -11.31
CA LEU A 297 -10.72 -5.60 -11.37
C LEU A 297 -10.80 -5.12 -12.81
N VAL A 298 -12.01 -4.96 -13.35
CA VAL A 298 -12.24 -4.51 -14.72
C VAL A 298 -13.27 -3.40 -14.76
N ARG A 299 -13.10 -2.46 -15.69
CA ARG A 299 -14.08 -1.43 -15.99
C ARG A 299 -14.82 -1.78 -17.26
N TRP A 300 -16.13 -1.74 -17.18
CA TRP A 300 -17.02 -1.91 -18.34
C TRP A 300 -17.69 -0.58 -18.69
N CYS A 301 -17.71 -0.24 -19.96
CA CYS A 301 -18.31 0.98 -20.45
C CYS A 301 -19.36 0.62 -21.53
N ALA A 302 -20.63 0.48 -21.12
CA ALA A 302 -21.75 0.16 -22.01
C ALA A 302 -22.27 1.42 -22.69
N LYS A 303 -21.70 1.74 -23.84
CA LYS A 303 -22.04 2.95 -24.61
C LYS A 303 -23.39 2.85 -25.33
N ASN A 304 -23.88 1.63 -25.61
CA ASN A 304 -25.15 1.39 -26.28
C ASN A 304 -26.29 1.05 -25.29
N GLY A 305 -26.14 1.49 -24.04
CA GLY A 305 -27.19 1.39 -23.03
C GLY A 305 -27.20 0.08 -22.26
N ILE A 306 -28.28 -0.09 -21.50
CA ILE A 306 -28.46 -1.23 -20.60
C ILE A 306 -28.49 -2.58 -21.30
N SER A 307 -29.03 -2.64 -22.52
CA SER A 307 -29.13 -3.89 -23.30
C SER A 307 -27.77 -4.50 -23.59
N GLU A 308 -26.77 -3.66 -23.85
CA GLU A 308 -25.38 -4.07 -24.05
C GLU A 308 -24.77 -4.68 -22.77
N ALA A 309 -24.99 -4.01 -21.62
CA ALA A 309 -24.52 -4.51 -20.34
C ALA A 309 -25.14 -5.87 -19.98
N ILE A 310 -26.45 -6.03 -20.22
CA ILE A 310 -27.16 -7.31 -19.99
C ILE A 310 -26.63 -8.41 -20.93
N GLU A 311 -26.35 -8.08 -22.17
CA GLU A 311 -25.79 -9.03 -23.14
C GLU A 311 -24.38 -9.52 -22.70
N TRP A 312 -23.53 -8.60 -22.24
CA TRP A 312 -22.20 -8.96 -21.70
C TRP A 312 -22.32 -9.91 -20.50
N CYS A 313 -23.26 -9.61 -19.58
CA CYS A 313 -23.51 -10.49 -18.43
C CYS A 313 -23.97 -11.89 -18.87
N ARG A 314 -24.88 -11.98 -19.84
CA ARG A 314 -25.40 -13.27 -20.35
C ARG A 314 -24.34 -14.08 -21.07
N ASN A 315 -23.44 -13.42 -21.77
CA ASN A 315 -22.33 -14.04 -22.49
C ASN A 315 -21.15 -14.45 -21.57
N GLY A 316 -21.26 -14.19 -20.25
CA GLY A 316 -20.23 -14.56 -19.27
C GLY A 316 -18.93 -13.76 -19.39
N ARG A 317 -19.00 -12.54 -19.93
CA ARG A 317 -17.84 -11.65 -20.02
C ARG A 317 -17.26 -11.44 -18.62
N ASP A 318 -15.94 -11.63 -18.49
CA ASP A 318 -15.20 -11.44 -17.22
C ASP A 318 -15.85 -12.08 -15.99
N ALA A 319 -16.43 -13.30 -16.15
CA ALA A 319 -17.28 -13.96 -15.15
C ALA A 319 -16.64 -14.09 -13.76
N ASN A 320 -15.29 -14.10 -13.67
CA ASN A 320 -14.56 -14.18 -12.42
C ASN A 320 -13.90 -12.86 -12.00
N ALA A 321 -14.33 -11.72 -12.56
CA ALA A 321 -13.79 -10.41 -12.23
C ALA A 321 -14.73 -9.62 -11.31
N TRP A 322 -14.16 -8.62 -10.62
CA TRP A 322 -14.92 -7.52 -10.03
C TRP A 322 -15.09 -6.43 -11.09
N VAL A 323 -16.32 -5.98 -11.29
CA VAL A 323 -16.70 -5.09 -12.39
C VAL A 323 -17.20 -3.76 -11.87
N ASP A 324 -16.59 -2.68 -12.34
CA ASP A 324 -17.10 -1.31 -12.26
C ASP A 324 -17.79 -0.99 -13.59
N LEU A 325 -19.14 -0.89 -13.56
CA LEU A 325 -19.97 -0.80 -14.76
C LEU A 325 -20.45 0.62 -14.97
N GLU A 326 -20.04 1.22 -16.09
CA GLU A 326 -20.58 2.48 -16.60
C GLU A 326 -21.61 2.20 -17.69
N ILE A 327 -22.78 2.82 -17.60
CA ILE A 327 -23.87 2.68 -18.59
C ILE A 327 -24.25 4.07 -19.11
N PHE A 328 -24.15 4.26 -20.41
CA PHE A 328 -24.65 5.45 -21.11
C PHE A 328 -26.13 5.20 -21.48
N THR A 329 -27.03 6.04 -20.99
CA THR A 329 -28.49 5.83 -21.14
C THR A 329 -29.22 7.17 -21.16
N ASP A 330 -30.43 7.17 -21.71
CA ASP A 330 -31.32 8.33 -21.74
C ASP A 330 -32.22 8.45 -20.49
N ARG A 331 -32.22 7.45 -19.60
CA ARG A 331 -33.05 7.39 -18.40
C ARG A 331 -32.39 6.69 -17.23
N LEU A 332 -32.96 6.85 -16.06
CA LEU A 332 -32.56 6.07 -14.88
C LEU A 332 -32.93 4.58 -15.06
N LEU A 333 -32.10 3.71 -14.53
CA LEU A 333 -32.38 2.28 -14.45
C LEU A 333 -33.49 2.00 -13.42
N THR A 334 -34.41 1.09 -13.78
CA THR A 334 -35.37 0.55 -12.83
C THR A 334 -34.69 -0.36 -11.80
N GLN A 335 -35.34 -0.58 -10.66
CA GLN A 335 -34.86 -1.53 -9.66
C GLN A 335 -34.74 -2.97 -10.21
N GLU A 336 -35.65 -3.34 -11.08
CA GLU A 336 -35.64 -4.66 -11.73
C GLU A 336 -34.45 -4.84 -12.66
N GLU A 337 -34.09 -3.82 -13.44
CA GLU A 337 -32.91 -3.82 -14.32
C GLU A 337 -31.60 -3.90 -13.53
N GLN A 338 -31.49 -3.11 -12.47
CA GLN A 338 -30.31 -3.16 -11.59
C GLN A 338 -30.17 -4.54 -10.93
N LYS A 339 -31.26 -5.11 -10.47
CA LYS A 339 -31.30 -6.45 -9.89
C LYS A 339 -30.93 -7.50 -10.92
N LEU A 340 -31.51 -7.43 -12.14
CA LEU A 340 -31.20 -8.37 -13.23
C LEU A 340 -29.71 -8.39 -13.55
N ILE A 341 -29.09 -7.22 -13.70
CA ILE A 341 -27.65 -7.10 -13.97
C ILE A 341 -26.83 -7.79 -12.88
N ARG A 342 -27.11 -7.48 -11.59
CA ARG A 342 -26.41 -8.09 -10.44
C ARG A 342 -26.68 -9.59 -10.27
N ASP A 343 -27.83 -10.07 -10.70
CA ASP A 343 -28.18 -11.49 -10.66
C ASP A 343 -27.46 -12.28 -11.76
N LEU A 344 -27.29 -11.68 -12.94
CA LEU A 344 -26.59 -12.27 -14.06
C LEU A 344 -25.07 -12.29 -13.87
N HIS A 345 -24.51 -11.27 -13.18
CA HIS A 345 -23.07 -11.19 -12.95
C HIS A 345 -22.77 -10.75 -11.50
N LYS A 346 -22.40 -11.70 -10.66
CA LYS A 346 -22.19 -11.48 -9.21
C LYS A 346 -20.96 -10.63 -8.87
N GLY A 347 -20.08 -10.39 -9.83
CA GLY A 347 -18.90 -9.54 -9.67
C GLY A 347 -19.15 -8.05 -9.92
N ILE A 348 -20.35 -7.63 -10.33
CA ILE A 348 -20.65 -6.20 -10.52
C ILE A 348 -20.81 -5.52 -9.16
N VAL A 349 -19.82 -4.69 -8.81
CA VAL A 349 -19.78 -3.96 -7.52
C VAL A 349 -20.40 -2.58 -7.64
N ASN A 350 -20.10 -1.84 -8.71
CA ASN A 350 -20.65 -0.52 -8.96
C ASN A 350 -21.43 -0.47 -10.29
N ILE A 351 -22.44 0.41 -10.35
CA ILE A 351 -23.16 0.77 -11.57
C ILE A 351 -23.25 2.29 -11.60
N HIS A 352 -22.54 2.91 -12.54
CA HIS A 352 -22.54 4.34 -12.79
C HIS A 352 -23.38 4.66 -14.03
N LEU A 353 -24.29 5.63 -13.93
CA LEU A 353 -25.15 6.03 -15.02
C LEU A 353 -24.68 7.37 -15.59
N HIS A 354 -24.42 7.39 -16.88
CA HIS A 354 -24.20 8.60 -17.66
C HIS A 354 -25.46 8.89 -18.46
N ILE A 355 -26.27 9.84 -17.99
CA ILE A 355 -27.52 10.22 -18.69
C ILE A 355 -27.14 11.12 -19.84
N VAL A 356 -27.26 10.60 -21.05
CA VAL A 356 -27.07 11.34 -22.30
C VAL A 356 -28.39 11.99 -22.65
N ASN A 357 -28.61 13.24 -22.23
CA ASN A 357 -29.72 14.02 -22.77
C ASN A 357 -29.37 14.42 -24.20
N GLU A 358 -30.20 14.06 -25.18
CA GLU A 358 -30.19 14.69 -26.51
C GLU A 358 -30.61 16.16 -26.36
N VAL A 359 -29.69 17.00 -25.85
CA VAL A 359 -29.74 18.43 -26.08
C VAL A 359 -28.35 18.82 -26.51
N GLU A 360 -28.28 19.15 -27.80
CA GLU A 360 -27.14 19.81 -28.43
C GLU A 360 -26.54 20.86 -27.49
N ASP A 361 -25.29 20.61 -27.02
CA ASP A 361 -24.28 21.67 -26.95
C ASP A 361 -22.91 21.04 -26.78
N THR A 362 -22.31 20.70 -27.90
CA THR A 362 -20.85 20.36 -27.97
C THR A 362 -19.96 21.62 -27.85
N SER A 363 -20.52 22.77 -27.44
CA SER A 363 -19.80 24.04 -27.33
C SER A 363 -19.37 24.42 -25.91
N ASP A 364 -19.78 23.69 -24.85
CA ASP A 364 -19.58 24.18 -23.47
C ASP A 364 -18.41 23.49 -22.70
N PHE A 365 -17.73 22.51 -23.28
CA PHE A 365 -16.55 21.91 -22.59
C PHE A 365 -15.28 22.76 -22.68
N GLU A 366 -15.16 23.63 -23.67
CA GLU A 366 -14.02 24.55 -23.81
C GLU A 366 -14.15 25.84 -22.97
N SER A 367 -15.31 26.12 -22.36
CA SER A 367 -15.55 27.38 -21.65
C SER A 367 -15.37 27.32 -20.12
N ARG A 368 -15.18 26.15 -19.51
CA ARG A 368 -15.06 26.02 -18.03
C ARG A 368 -13.75 26.61 -17.48
N GLU A 369 -12.68 26.62 -18.23
CA GLU A 369 -11.40 27.21 -17.80
C GLU A 369 -11.41 28.76 -17.77
N GLN A 370 -12.46 29.40 -18.28
CA GLN A 370 -12.59 30.86 -18.30
C GLN A 370 -13.69 31.43 -17.40
N LYS A 371 -14.52 30.56 -16.78
CA LYS A 371 -15.59 31.06 -15.88
C LYS A 371 -15.01 31.44 -14.52
N LYS A 372 -15.49 32.56 -13.97
CA LYS A 372 -15.15 32.95 -12.60
C LYS A 372 -15.77 32.00 -11.60
N ILE A 373 -15.08 31.82 -10.48
CA ILE A 373 -15.46 30.84 -9.44
C ILE A 373 -16.87 31.10 -8.87
N ASP A 374 -17.30 32.34 -8.82
CA ASP A 374 -18.66 32.76 -8.41
C ASP A 374 -19.74 32.30 -9.40
N GLU A 375 -19.45 32.27 -10.70
CA GLU A 375 -20.35 31.77 -11.75
C GLU A 375 -20.49 30.24 -11.67
N ILE A 376 -19.36 29.55 -11.45
CA ILE A 376 -19.35 28.09 -11.28
C ILE A 376 -20.17 27.69 -10.05
N PHE A 377 -20.04 28.45 -8.93
CA PHE A 377 -20.81 28.19 -7.73
C PHE A 377 -22.30 28.43 -7.91
N LYS A 378 -22.71 29.49 -8.64
CA LYS A 378 -24.11 29.77 -8.98
C LYS A 378 -24.73 28.61 -9.78
N GLU A 379 -24.01 28.13 -10.80
CA GLU A 379 -24.48 26.99 -11.63
C GLU A 379 -24.61 25.72 -10.80
N TYR A 380 -23.61 25.41 -9.95
CA TYR A 380 -23.66 24.26 -9.05
C TYR A 380 -24.83 24.33 -8.07
N TYR A 381 -25.04 25.49 -7.42
CA TYR A 381 -26.12 25.69 -6.46
C TYR A 381 -27.47 25.53 -7.12
N ARG A 382 -27.68 26.16 -8.30
CA ARG A 382 -28.91 26.02 -9.10
C ARG A 382 -29.16 24.56 -9.51
N TYR A 383 -28.10 23.85 -9.91
CA TYR A 383 -28.19 22.42 -10.24
C TYR A 383 -28.63 21.57 -9.06
N ARG A 384 -28.09 21.85 -7.86
CA ARG A 384 -28.38 21.03 -6.66
C ARG A 384 -29.70 21.35 -6.00
N THR A 385 -30.12 22.61 -5.98
CA THR A 385 -31.28 23.09 -5.22
C THR A 385 -32.46 23.47 -6.09
N HIS A 386 -32.28 23.56 -7.40
CA HIS A 386 -33.25 24.08 -8.38
C HIS A 386 -33.74 25.51 -8.06
N THR A 387 -32.96 26.29 -7.29
CA THR A 387 -33.24 27.68 -6.92
C THR A 387 -32.00 28.55 -7.15
N GLU A 388 -32.21 29.87 -7.25
CA GLU A 388 -31.11 30.83 -7.29
C GLU A 388 -30.37 30.88 -5.94
N VAL A 389 -29.06 31.16 -5.98
CA VAL A 389 -28.24 31.32 -4.78
C VAL A 389 -28.68 32.54 -3.98
N PRO A 390 -29.06 32.42 -2.70
CA PRO A 390 -29.29 33.58 -1.84
C PRO A 390 -28.03 34.41 -1.67
N LEU A 391 -28.18 35.75 -1.54
CA LEU A 391 -27.05 36.67 -1.46
C LEU A 391 -26.14 36.37 -0.26
N ASP A 392 -26.69 36.04 0.88
CA ASP A 392 -25.96 35.66 2.10
C ASP A 392 -25.12 34.39 1.93
N VAL A 393 -25.63 33.40 1.19
CA VAL A 393 -24.89 32.17 0.85
C VAL A 393 -23.75 32.45 -0.11
N MET A 394 -23.97 33.34 -1.09
CA MET A 394 -22.93 33.78 -2.02
C MET A 394 -21.81 34.53 -1.30
N ASP A 395 -22.18 35.44 -0.37
CA ASP A 395 -21.20 36.20 0.41
C ASP A 395 -20.38 35.29 1.31
N MET A 396 -20.99 34.27 1.95
CA MET A 396 -20.27 33.26 2.70
C MET A 396 -19.28 32.47 1.84
N PHE A 397 -19.70 32.04 0.65
CA PHE A 397 -18.85 31.31 -0.28
C PHE A 397 -17.64 32.16 -0.72
N LEU A 398 -17.86 33.40 -1.12
CA LEU A 398 -16.78 34.31 -1.55
C LEU A 398 -15.80 34.62 -0.40
N ASN A 399 -16.30 34.76 0.83
CA ASN A 399 -15.44 34.93 1.99
C ASN A 399 -14.57 33.70 2.27
N LEU A 400 -15.10 32.47 2.12
CA LEU A 400 -14.33 31.24 2.26
C LEU A 400 -13.25 31.09 1.18
N VAL A 401 -13.56 31.42 -0.06
CA VAL A 401 -12.60 31.36 -1.17
C VAL A 401 -11.49 32.38 -1.00
N ASN A 402 -11.81 33.61 -0.54
CA ASN A 402 -10.83 34.69 -0.36
C ASN A 402 -10.02 34.55 0.95
N SER A 403 -10.47 33.76 1.91
CA SER A 403 -9.72 33.48 3.14
C SER A 403 -8.68 32.36 3.02
N ASN A 404 -8.71 31.63 1.90
CA ASN A 404 -7.77 30.55 1.58
C ASN A 404 -6.76 30.91 0.47
N ASN A 405 -6.68 32.20 0.11
CA ASN A 405 -5.64 32.73 -0.79
C ASN A 405 -4.69 33.66 0.03
#